data_06988b529eae955eae8e8867a703bc16
#
_entry.id   06988b529eae955eae8e8867a703bc16
#
_cell.length_a   1.000
_cell.length_b   1.000
_cell.length_c   1.000
_cell.angle_alpha   90.00
_cell.angle_beta   90.00
_cell.angle_gamma   90.00
#
_symmetry.space_group_name_H-M   'P 1'
#
loop_
_entity.id
_entity.type
_entity.pdbx_description
1 polymer ?
#
loop_
_entity_poly.entity_id
_entity_poly.type
_entity_poly.pdbx_seq_one_letter_code
_entity_poly.pdbx_strand_id
1 'polypeptide(L)'
;MTVETVKHLDINPAITKALDSQGIYQLSPIQAQSLPEALQGKDVIGQAQTGSGKTLCFVIPALQHVEVNDFTTQAIILCPTRELADQVAQQCRSAAKNIGNIKVTTLCGGQPMGPQIQSLKHSPHIIVGTPGRVMDHVEKRRIDLSNVKLRVLDEADRMLDMGFEDDLRIIFGQTPKQVQTLLFSATFTEQIERVAKQYLHNPVTCKVESQ
;
A
#
# COMPACT_ATOMS: atom_id res chain seq x y z
N MET A 1 -2.48 6.45 -25.23
CA MET A 1 -3.89 6.71 -24.86
C MET A 1 -3.96 6.78 -23.34
N THR A 2 -4.47 7.86 -22.80
CA THR A 2 -4.62 8.02 -21.34
C THR A 2 -5.77 7.13 -20.88
N VAL A 3 -5.53 6.27 -19.90
CA VAL A 3 -6.58 5.44 -19.31
C VAL A 3 -7.44 6.36 -18.41
N GLU A 4 -8.69 6.55 -18.78
CA GLU A 4 -9.57 7.50 -18.07
C GLU A 4 -10.63 6.82 -17.20
N THR A 5 -10.87 5.54 -17.42
CA THR A 5 -11.90 4.79 -16.70
C THR A 5 -11.38 3.48 -16.12
N VAL A 6 -11.99 3.05 -15.02
CA VAL A 6 -11.68 1.77 -14.36
C VAL A 6 -11.83 0.58 -15.31
N LYS A 7 -12.82 0.63 -16.22
CA LYS A 7 -13.09 -0.45 -17.17
C LYS A 7 -11.97 -0.70 -18.18
N HIS A 8 -11.11 0.28 -18.41
CA HIS A 8 -9.97 0.15 -19.32
C HIS A 8 -8.70 -0.40 -18.62
N LEU A 9 -8.76 -0.61 -17.30
CA LEU A 9 -7.69 -1.29 -16.58
C LEU A 9 -7.79 -2.80 -16.76
N ASP A 10 -6.66 -3.43 -17.03
CA ASP A 10 -6.55 -4.89 -17.07
C ASP A 10 -6.41 -5.44 -15.63
N ILE A 11 -7.53 -5.53 -14.95
CA ILE A 11 -7.62 -5.98 -13.56
C ILE A 11 -8.69 -7.06 -13.38
N ASN A 12 -8.61 -7.76 -12.26
CA ASN A 12 -9.61 -8.76 -11.88
C ASN A 12 -11.02 -8.14 -11.93
N PRO A 13 -11.96 -8.74 -12.68
CA PRO A 13 -13.34 -8.24 -12.79
C PRO A 13 -14.04 -8.08 -11.44
N ALA A 14 -13.66 -8.86 -10.44
CA ALA A 14 -14.20 -8.73 -9.08
C ALA A 14 -13.86 -7.37 -8.46
N ILE A 15 -12.68 -6.82 -8.74
CA ILE A 15 -12.26 -5.48 -8.31
C ILE A 15 -13.11 -4.42 -9.04
N THR A 16 -13.21 -4.51 -10.36
CA THR A 16 -14.04 -3.60 -11.15
C THR A 16 -15.47 -3.56 -10.65
N LYS A 17 -16.08 -4.73 -10.41
CA LYS A 17 -17.43 -4.83 -9.88
C LYS A 17 -17.59 -4.19 -8.51
N ALA A 18 -16.57 -4.35 -7.63
CA ALA A 18 -16.58 -3.73 -6.31
C ALA A 18 -16.51 -2.21 -6.40
N LEU A 19 -15.66 -1.66 -7.28
CA LEU A 19 -15.55 -0.23 -7.52
C LEU A 19 -16.83 0.35 -8.15
N ASP A 20 -17.41 -0.33 -9.13
CA ASP A 20 -18.69 0.04 -9.74
C ASP A 20 -19.80 0.18 -8.68
N SER A 21 -19.87 -0.75 -7.74
CA SER A 21 -20.86 -0.71 -6.65
C SER A 21 -20.66 0.47 -5.67
N GLN A 22 -19.49 1.08 -5.69
CA GLN A 22 -19.15 2.28 -4.92
C GLN A 22 -19.30 3.57 -5.74
N GLY A 23 -19.75 3.47 -7.01
CA GLY A 23 -19.87 4.61 -7.91
C GLY A 23 -18.52 5.12 -8.45
N ILE A 24 -17.49 4.30 -8.39
CA ILE A 24 -16.14 4.66 -8.88
C ILE A 24 -15.98 4.12 -10.29
N TYR A 25 -16.18 5.00 -11.26
CA TYR A 25 -16.11 4.65 -12.70
C TYR A 25 -14.94 5.31 -13.41
N GLN A 26 -14.61 6.53 -13.01
CA GLN A 26 -13.55 7.32 -13.59
C GLN A 26 -12.30 7.31 -12.72
N LEU A 27 -11.15 7.39 -13.35
CA LEU A 27 -9.87 7.51 -12.67
C LEU A 27 -9.54 8.98 -12.41
N SER A 28 -9.06 9.27 -11.20
CA SER A 28 -8.45 10.57 -10.93
C SER A 28 -7.13 10.71 -11.71
N PRO A 29 -6.59 11.93 -11.89
CA PRO A 29 -5.35 12.13 -12.63
C PRO A 29 -4.19 11.28 -12.12
N ILE A 30 -4.00 11.16 -10.80
CA ILE A 30 -2.92 10.34 -10.24
C ILE A 30 -3.15 8.85 -10.48
N GLN A 31 -4.39 8.39 -10.45
CA GLN A 31 -4.75 7.00 -10.76
C GLN A 31 -4.48 6.69 -12.23
N ALA A 32 -4.88 7.57 -13.14
CA ALA A 32 -4.67 7.40 -14.57
C ALA A 32 -3.18 7.33 -14.96
N GLN A 33 -2.33 8.10 -14.26
CA GLN A 33 -0.89 8.07 -14.48
C GLN A 33 -0.20 6.85 -13.85
N SER A 34 -0.56 6.49 -12.62
CA SER A 34 0.21 5.52 -11.83
C SER A 34 -0.28 4.07 -11.98
N LEU A 35 -1.58 3.84 -12.13
CA LEU A 35 -2.12 2.47 -12.18
C LEU A 35 -1.59 1.64 -13.35
N PRO A 36 -1.52 2.15 -14.59
CA PRO A 36 -0.95 1.36 -15.70
C PRO A 36 0.48 0.89 -15.42
N GLU A 37 1.28 1.72 -14.80
CA GLU A 37 2.68 1.42 -14.48
C GLU A 37 2.78 0.44 -13.30
N ALA A 38 2.05 0.70 -12.22
CA ALA A 38 2.03 -0.16 -11.03
C ALA A 38 1.50 -1.57 -11.34
N LEU A 39 0.48 -1.69 -12.19
CA LEU A 39 -0.09 -2.98 -12.60
C LEU A 39 0.86 -3.81 -13.48
N GLN A 40 1.85 -3.18 -14.11
CA GLN A 40 2.94 -3.86 -14.81
C GLN A 40 4.07 -4.33 -13.87
N GLY A 41 3.96 -4.09 -12.58
CA GLY A 41 4.97 -4.47 -11.59
C GLY A 41 6.10 -3.45 -11.43
N LYS A 42 6.00 -2.27 -12.03
CA LYS A 42 7.01 -1.22 -11.90
C LYS A 42 6.93 -0.53 -10.55
N ASP A 43 8.05 -0.07 -10.05
CA ASP A 43 8.10 0.84 -8.91
C ASP A 43 7.59 2.21 -9.34
N VAL A 44 6.82 2.86 -8.47
CA VAL A 44 6.19 4.16 -8.77
C VAL A 44 6.42 5.12 -7.62
N ILE A 45 6.77 6.34 -7.96
CA ILE A 45 6.71 7.50 -7.06
C ILE A 45 5.52 8.35 -7.48
N GLY A 46 4.56 8.52 -6.57
CA GLY A 46 3.40 9.37 -6.78
C GLY A 46 3.50 10.64 -5.94
N GLN A 47 3.59 11.80 -6.61
CA GLN A 47 3.49 13.09 -5.92
C GLN A 47 2.07 13.61 -6.06
N ALA A 48 1.31 13.52 -4.98
CA ALA A 48 -0.08 13.91 -4.93
C ALA A 48 -0.51 14.25 -3.50
N GLN A 49 -1.40 15.23 -3.40
CA GLN A 49 -1.95 15.66 -2.12
C GLN A 49 -3.01 14.71 -1.58
N THR A 50 -3.33 14.84 -0.30
CA THR A 50 -4.47 14.19 0.34
C THR A 50 -5.76 14.54 -0.41
N GLY A 51 -6.63 13.54 -0.64
CA GLY A 51 -7.87 13.73 -1.38
C GLY A 51 -7.76 13.60 -2.91
N SER A 52 -6.57 13.34 -3.45
CA SER A 52 -6.35 13.14 -4.89
C SER A 52 -6.80 11.77 -5.42
N GLY A 53 -7.24 10.86 -4.55
CA GLY A 53 -7.58 9.50 -4.91
C GLY A 53 -6.39 8.52 -4.92
N LYS A 54 -5.24 8.92 -4.39
CA LYS A 54 -4.00 8.12 -4.39
C LYS A 54 -4.13 6.73 -3.74
N THR A 55 -5.09 6.53 -2.84
CA THR A 55 -5.24 5.25 -2.13
C THR A 55 -5.52 4.10 -3.08
N LEU A 56 -6.35 4.27 -4.08
CA LEU A 56 -6.60 3.23 -5.08
C LEU A 56 -5.39 2.94 -5.96
N CYS A 57 -4.44 3.87 -6.08
CA CYS A 57 -3.20 3.66 -6.83
C CYS A 57 -2.34 2.52 -6.28
N PHE A 58 -2.50 2.17 -5.01
CA PHE A 58 -1.79 1.05 -4.38
C PHE A 58 -2.73 -0.06 -3.90
N VAL A 59 -3.97 0.23 -3.58
CA VAL A 59 -4.96 -0.79 -3.21
C VAL A 59 -5.26 -1.72 -4.38
N ILE A 60 -5.47 -1.18 -5.58
CA ILE A 60 -5.75 -1.99 -6.76
C ILE A 60 -4.57 -2.90 -7.11
N PRO A 61 -3.33 -2.43 -7.23
CA PRO A 61 -2.18 -3.32 -7.43
C PRO A 61 -2.00 -4.37 -6.34
N ALA A 62 -2.20 -4.01 -5.07
CA ALA A 62 -2.12 -4.95 -3.96
C ALA A 62 -3.11 -6.11 -4.11
N LEU A 63 -4.36 -5.81 -4.46
CA LEU A 63 -5.40 -6.83 -4.64
C LEU A 63 -5.22 -7.63 -5.94
N GLN A 64 -4.74 -6.99 -7.01
CA GLN A 64 -4.54 -7.65 -8.31
C GLN A 64 -3.54 -8.81 -8.21
N HIS A 65 -2.52 -8.67 -7.37
CA HIS A 65 -1.44 -9.65 -7.25
C HIS A 65 -1.59 -10.61 -6.08
N VAL A 66 -2.65 -10.49 -5.27
CA VAL A 66 -2.88 -11.41 -4.15
C VAL A 66 -3.35 -12.76 -4.66
N GLU A 67 -2.63 -13.80 -4.26
CA GLU A 67 -3.03 -15.19 -4.41
C GLU A 67 -3.83 -15.62 -3.17
N VAL A 68 -5.14 -15.78 -3.32
CA VAL A 68 -6.08 -15.99 -2.20
C VAL A 68 -5.78 -17.28 -1.42
N ASN A 69 -5.32 -18.33 -2.12
CA ASN A 69 -5.02 -19.61 -1.53
C ASN A 69 -3.59 -19.70 -0.94
N ASP A 70 -2.81 -18.64 -1.09
CA ASP A 70 -1.52 -18.51 -0.43
C ASP A 70 -1.69 -17.75 0.88
N PHE A 71 -1.66 -18.47 2.00
CA PHE A 71 -1.89 -17.93 3.34
C PHE A 71 -0.64 -17.27 3.95
N THR A 72 0.08 -16.51 3.13
CA THR A 72 1.21 -15.70 3.54
C THR A 72 0.90 -14.22 3.34
N THR A 73 1.65 -13.36 4.03
CA THR A 73 1.55 -11.90 3.81
C THR A 73 2.22 -11.54 2.49
N GLN A 74 1.47 -10.96 1.57
CA GLN A 74 1.90 -10.69 0.20
C GLN A 74 2.01 -9.20 -0.11
N ALA A 75 1.37 -8.34 0.69
CA ALA A 75 1.51 -6.89 0.59
C ALA A 75 1.57 -6.25 1.97
N ILE A 76 2.36 -5.19 2.08
CA ILE A 76 2.43 -4.36 3.28
C ILE A 76 2.29 -2.89 2.89
N ILE A 77 1.40 -2.19 3.58
CA ILE A 77 1.12 -0.77 3.37
C ILE A 77 1.39 -0.04 4.68
N LEU A 78 2.35 0.87 4.67
CA LEU A 78 2.71 1.68 5.83
C LEU A 78 2.14 3.09 5.69
N CYS A 79 1.48 3.54 6.76
CA CYS A 79 0.85 4.84 6.88
C CYS A 79 1.37 5.54 8.15
N PRO A 80 1.45 6.89 8.17
CA PRO A 80 2.00 7.62 9.32
C PRO A 80 1.10 7.59 10.55
N THR A 81 -0.22 7.45 10.36
CA THR A 81 -1.21 7.53 11.43
C THR A 81 -2.19 6.37 11.39
N ARG A 82 -2.77 6.06 12.55
CA ARG A 82 -3.83 5.08 12.70
C ARG A 82 -5.05 5.40 11.83
N GLU A 83 -5.47 6.66 11.82
CA GLU A 83 -6.65 7.11 11.07
C GLU A 83 -6.49 6.84 9.57
N LEU A 84 -5.32 7.15 9.01
CA LEU A 84 -5.04 6.86 7.61
C LEU A 84 -4.96 5.36 7.35
N ALA A 85 -4.30 4.60 8.23
CA ALA A 85 -4.22 3.15 8.11
C ALA A 85 -5.61 2.49 8.14
N ASP A 86 -6.50 2.93 9.01
CA ASP A 86 -7.88 2.44 9.09
C ASP A 86 -8.65 2.74 7.79
N GLN A 87 -8.50 3.94 7.23
CA GLN A 87 -9.12 4.32 5.95
C GLN A 87 -8.61 3.45 4.79
N VAL A 88 -7.31 3.25 4.71
CA VAL A 88 -6.68 2.41 3.68
C VAL A 88 -7.14 0.96 3.81
N ALA A 89 -7.16 0.40 5.01
CA ALA A 89 -7.63 -0.96 5.25
C ALA A 89 -9.09 -1.13 4.86
N GLN A 90 -9.94 -0.15 5.14
CA GLN A 90 -11.34 -0.17 4.75
C GLN A 90 -11.49 -0.14 3.22
N GLN A 91 -10.70 0.66 2.51
CA GLN A 91 -10.69 0.66 1.05
C GLN A 91 -10.21 -0.67 0.47
N CYS A 92 -9.20 -1.30 1.07
CA CYS A 92 -8.79 -2.65 0.69
C CYS A 92 -9.93 -3.65 0.82
N ARG A 93 -10.63 -3.65 1.95
CA ARG A 93 -11.76 -4.56 2.20
C ARG A 93 -12.92 -4.30 1.26
N SER A 94 -13.25 -3.06 1.01
CA SER A 94 -14.34 -2.67 0.09
C SER A 94 -14.04 -3.07 -1.35
N ALA A 95 -12.82 -2.86 -1.82
CA ALA A 95 -12.40 -3.25 -3.17
C ALA A 95 -12.25 -4.78 -3.33
N ALA A 96 -11.99 -5.50 -2.24
CA ALA A 96 -11.82 -6.95 -2.21
C ALA A 96 -13.12 -7.74 -2.00
N LYS A 97 -14.25 -7.07 -1.76
CA LYS A 97 -15.49 -7.74 -1.30
C LYS A 97 -16.00 -8.86 -2.21
N ASN A 98 -15.70 -8.78 -3.50
CA ASN A 98 -16.11 -9.79 -4.48
C ASN A 98 -15.02 -10.81 -4.82
N ILE A 99 -13.82 -10.67 -4.26
CA ILE A 99 -12.72 -11.63 -4.45
C ILE A 99 -12.89 -12.82 -3.50
N GLY A 100 -13.41 -12.58 -2.29
CA GLY A 100 -13.60 -13.59 -1.25
C GLY A 100 -12.32 -13.96 -0.52
N ASN A 101 -12.44 -14.26 0.76
CA ASN A 101 -11.38 -14.83 1.63
C ASN A 101 -10.04 -14.06 1.69
N ILE A 102 -9.99 -12.80 1.31
CA ILE A 102 -8.82 -11.96 1.53
C ILE A 102 -8.84 -11.43 2.95
N LYS A 103 -7.78 -11.71 3.70
CA LYS A 103 -7.59 -11.17 5.05
C LYS A 103 -6.72 -9.92 5.00
N VAL A 104 -7.29 -8.81 5.46
CA VAL A 104 -6.61 -7.53 5.66
C VAL A 104 -6.53 -7.25 7.16
N THR A 105 -5.35 -7.09 7.69
CA THR A 105 -5.12 -6.82 9.12
C THR A 105 -4.50 -5.45 9.31
N THR A 106 -5.04 -4.67 10.25
CA THR A 106 -4.46 -3.39 10.66
C THR A 106 -3.56 -3.59 11.88
N LEU A 107 -2.35 -3.03 11.83
CA LEU A 107 -1.37 -3.06 12.91
C LEU A 107 -0.96 -1.62 13.24
N CYS A 108 -1.73 -0.97 14.11
CA CYS A 108 -1.55 0.44 14.45
C CYS A 108 -1.20 0.64 15.92
N GLY A 109 -0.30 1.60 16.16
CA GLY A 109 -0.02 2.10 17.50
C GLY A 109 -1.28 2.72 18.14
N GLY A 110 -1.31 2.79 19.47
CA GLY A 110 -2.44 3.29 20.23
C GLY A 110 -3.63 2.34 20.33
N GLN A 111 -3.57 1.17 19.68
CA GLN A 111 -4.56 0.11 19.82
C GLN A 111 -4.03 -1.02 20.73
N PRO A 112 -4.93 -1.80 21.38
CA PRO A 112 -4.51 -2.92 22.20
C PRO A 112 -3.68 -3.95 21.43
N MET A 113 -2.59 -4.39 22.03
CA MET A 113 -1.67 -5.37 21.44
C MET A 113 -2.29 -6.77 21.35
N GLY A 114 -3.05 -7.19 22.36
CA GLY A 114 -3.60 -8.54 22.46
C GLY A 114 -4.43 -8.96 21.25
N PRO A 115 -5.43 -8.18 20.81
CA PRO A 115 -6.20 -8.48 19.59
C PRO A 115 -5.35 -8.57 18.33
N GLN A 116 -4.30 -7.77 18.20
CA GLN A 116 -3.38 -7.83 17.07
C GLN A 116 -2.60 -9.16 17.07
N ILE A 117 -2.06 -9.57 18.21
CA ILE A 117 -1.37 -10.85 18.37
C ILE A 117 -2.30 -11.99 18.01
N GLN A 118 -3.55 -11.94 18.49
CA GLN A 118 -4.53 -12.99 18.19
C GLN A 118 -4.86 -13.06 16.70
N SER A 119 -5.03 -11.90 16.04
CA SER A 119 -5.28 -11.82 14.60
C SER A 119 -4.12 -12.41 13.78
N LEU A 120 -2.88 -12.22 14.24
CA LEU A 120 -1.68 -12.66 13.53
C LEU A 120 -1.38 -14.16 13.67
N LYS A 121 -2.14 -14.91 14.45
CA LYS A 121 -2.03 -16.39 14.49
C LYS A 121 -2.29 -17.03 13.13
N HIS A 122 -3.07 -16.38 12.29
CA HIS A 122 -3.27 -16.73 10.90
C HIS A 122 -2.79 -15.55 10.06
N SER A 123 -1.77 -15.78 9.24
CA SER A 123 -1.16 -14.72 8.44
C SER A 123 -2.18 -13.99 7.58
N PRO A 124 -2.23 -12.66 7.62
CA PRO A 124 -3.04 -11.88 6.68
C PRO A 124 -2.38 -11.87 5.31
N HIS A 125 -3.19 -11.71 4.27
CA HIS A 125 -2.68 -11.47 2.91
C HIS A 125 -2.09 -10.06 2.78
N ILE A 126 -2.74 -9.08 3.42
CA ILE A 126 -2.35 -7.68 3.39
C ILE A 126 -2.26 -7.13 4.82
N ILE A 127 -1.14 -6.51 5.14
CA ILE A 127 -0.96 -5.75 6.37
C ILE A 127 -1.04 -4.26 6.03
N VAL A 128 -1.84 -3.53 6.79
CA VAL A 128 -1.87 -2.06 6.78
C VAL A 128 -1.54 -1.60 8.18
N GLY A 129 -0.50 -0.79 8.34
CA GLY A 129 -0.09 -0.41 9.68
C GLY A 129 0.73 0.87 9.78
N THR A 130 0.98 1.26 11.02
CA THR A 130 1.92 2.32 11.35
C THR A 130 3.29 1.72 11.63
N PRO A 131 4.39 2.40 11.23
CA PRO A 131 5.72 1.80 11.26
C PRO A 131 6.16 1.27 12.62
N GLY A 132 5.93 2.03 13.70
CA GLY A 132 6.36 1.61 15.05
C GLY A 132 5.69 0.31 15.52
N ARG A 133 4.39 0.15 15.30
CA ARG A 133 3.65 -1.06 15.70
C ARG A 133 3.99 -2.24 14.81
N VAL A 134 4.15 -2.02 13.51
CA VAL A 134 4.60 -3.07 12.58
C VAL A 134 6.00 -3.55 12.95
N MET A 135 6.91 -2.64 13.27
CA MET A 135 8.25 -2.96 13.72
C MET A 135 8.23 -3.83 15.00
N ASP A 136 7.39 -3.51 15.98
CA ASP A 136 7.23 -4.32 17.20
C ASP A 136 6.86 -5.77 16.88
N HIS A 137 5.95 -5.98 15.92
CA HIS A 137 5.56 -7.33 15.51
C HIS A 137 6.66 -8.04 14.71
N VAL A 138 7.42 -7.29 13.89
CA VAL A 138 8.59 -7.83 13.17
C VAL A 138 9.65 -8.32 14.15
N GLU A 139 10.04 -7.49 15.10
CA GLU A 139 11.08 -7.81 16.09
C GLU A 139 10.72 -9.03 16.95
N LYS A 140 9.45 -9.16 17.29
CA LYS A 140 8.93 -10.32 18.05
C LYS A 140 8.55 -11.51 17.19
N ARG A 141 8.88 -11.47 15.90
CA ARG A 141 8.64 -12.57 14.95
C ARG A 141 7.17 -13.02 14.87
N ARG A 142 6.24 -12.06 14.99
CA ARG A 142 4.80 -12.32 14.88
C ARG A 142 4.29 -12.21 13.46
N ILE A 143 5.06 -11.61 12.56
CA ILE A 143 4.78 -11.49 11.13
C ILE A 143 5.99 -11.96 10.33
N ASP A 144 5.71 -12.58 9.20
CA ASP A 144 6.71 -13.01 8.23
C ASP A 144 6.49 -12.24 6.93
N LEU A 145 7.47 -11.43 6.55
CA LEU A 145 7.44 -10.57 5.35
C LEU A 145 8.25 -11.17 4.19
N SER A 146 8.73 -12.39 4.30
CA SER A 146 9.60 -13.02 3.30
C SER A 146 8.92 -13.30 1.96
N ASN A 147 7.58 -13.32 1.92
CA ASN A 147 6.79 -13.52 0.70
C ASN A 147 6.06 -12.25 0.23
N VAL A 148 6.41 -11.09 0.75
CA VAL A 148 5.85 -9.81 0.32
C VAL A 148 6.28 -9.51 -1.10
N LYS A 149 5.31 -9.25 -1.97
CA LYS A 149 5.50 -8.93 -3.39
C LYS A 149 5.35 -7.42 -3.66
N LEU A 150 4.62 -6.73 -2.79
CA LEU A 150 4.37 -5.30 -2.87
C LEU A 150 4.50 -4.65 -1.50
N ARG A 151 5.27 -3.57 -1.45
CA ARG A 151 5.34 -2.70 -0.28
C ARG A 151 5.02 -1.26 -0.67
N VAL A 152 4.29 -0.57 0.19
CA VAL A 152 3.77 0.77 -0.06
C VAL A 152 4.11 1.70 1.10
N LEU A 153 4.61 2.88 0.78
CA LEU A 153 4.73 4.01 1.70
C LEU A 153 3.70 5.07 1.30
N ASP A 154 2.68 5.25 2.13
CA ASP A 154 1.69 6.32 1.94
C ASP A 154 1.98 7.49 2.88
N GLU A 155 1.92 8.70 2.35
CA GLU A 155 2.35 9.92 3.05
C GLU A 155 3.78 9.80 3.62
N ALA A 156 4.73 9.43 2.76
CA ALA A 156 6.10 9.14 3.15
C ALA A 156 6.79 10.34 3.81
N ASP A 157 6.55 11.56 3.35
CA ASP A 157 7.07 12.80 3.95
C ASP A 157 6.66 12.91 5.42
N ARG A 158 5.40 12.63 5.73
CA ARG A 158 4.89 12.67 7.10
C ARG A 158 5.51 11.58 7.98
N MET A 159 5.72 10.37 7.46
CA MET A 159 6.41 9.31 8.20
C MET A 159 7.84 9.72 8.57
N LEU A 160 8.56 10.35 7.65
CA LEU A 160 9.92 10.82 7.92
C LEU A 160 9.95 11.98 8.93
N ASP A 161 9.00 12.92 8.83
CA ASP A 161 8.85 14.01 9.81
C ASP A 161 8.56 13.49 11.22
N MET A 162 7.86 12.36 11.33
CA MET A 162 7.59 11.67 12.60
C MET A 162 8.75 10.82 13.12
N GLY A 163 9.85 10.72 12.38
CA GLY A 163 11.06 9.99 12.81
C GLY A 163 11.02 8.49 12.56
N PHE A 164 10.21 7.99 11.62
CA PHE A 164 10.06 6.56 11.34
C PHE A 164 11.10 5.97 10.37
N GLU A 165 12.15 6.70 10.01
CA GLU A 165 13.13 6.24 9.02
C GLU A 165 13.81 4.93 9.41
N ASP A 166 14.21 4.77 10.68
CA ASP A 166 14.80 3.52 11.18
C ASP A 166 13.82 2.37 11.20
N ASP A 167 12.56 2.62 11.58
CA ASP A 167 11.50 1.61 11.57
C ASP A 167 11.26 1.09 10.15
N LEU A 168 11.21 1.98 9.16
CA LEU A 168 11.10 1.62 7.75
C LEU A 168 12.26 0.74 7.29
N ARG A 169 13.47 1.08 7.69
CA ARG A 169 14.67 0.31 7.35
C ARG A 169 14.61 -1.11 7.90
N ILE A 170 14.16 -1.28 9.13
CA ILE A 170 14.01 -2.60 9.77
C ILE A 170 12.91 -3.40 9.09
N ILE A 171 11.75 -2.81 8.85
CA ILE A 171 10.61 -3.49 8.22
C ILE A 171 10.96 -3.92 6.79
N PHE A 172 11.49 -3.00 5.98
CA PHE A 172 11.81 -3.29 4.59
C PHE A 172 13.00 -4.22 4.44
N GLY A 173 13.87 -4.28 5.45
CA GLY A 173 14.95 -5.27 5.52
C GLY A 173 14.46 -6.71 5.62
N GLN A 174 13.21 -6.94 6.05
CA GLN A 174 12.59 -8.26 6.14
C GLN A 174 11.84 -8.68 4.86
N THR A 175 11.70 -7.77 3.90
CA THR A 175 11.05 -8.08 2.62
C THR A 175 12.08 -8.59 1.59
N PRO A 176 11.64 -9.32 0.54
CA PRO A 176 12.55 -9.77 -0.51
C PRO A 176 13.26 -8.61 -1.22
N LYS A 177 14.44 -8.89 -1.80
CA LYS A 177 15.17 -7.89 -2.60
C LYS A 177 14.42 -7.47 -3.86
N GLN A 178 13.72 -8.40 -4.48
CA GLN A 178 12.92 -8.18 -5.69
C GLN A 178 11.46 -7.96 -5.31
N VAL A 179 11.18 -6.87 -4.62
CA VAL A 179 9.83 -6.47 -4.22
C VAL A 179 9.45 -5.20 -4.97
N GLN A 180 8.21 -5.14 -5.44
CA GLN A 180 7.68 -3.89 -5.99
C GLN A 180 7.46 -2.89 -4.87
N THR A 181 7.86 -1.64 -5.08
CA THR A 181 7.70 -0.56 -4.09
C THR A 181 6.96 0.62 -4.70
N LEU A 182 5.90 1.06 -4.04
CA LEU A 182 5.16 2.27 -4.37
C LEU A 182 5.32 3.29 -3.25
N LEU A 183 5.72 4.50 -3.60
CA LEU A 183 5.92 5.60 -2.67
C LEU A 183 5.05 6.77 -3.05
N PHE A 184 4.20 7.22 -2.11
CA PHE A 184 3.33 8.39 -2.28
C PHE A 184 3.67 9.44 -1.24
N SER A 185 3.80 10.67 -1.69
CA SER A 185 4.16 11.83 -0.87
C SER A 185 3.57 13.11 -1.46
N ALA A 186 3.14 14.03 -0.60
CA ALA A 186 2.69 15.35 -1.04
C ALA A 186 3.85 16.24 -1.45
N THR A 187 5.00 16.09 -0.78
CA THR A 187 6.22 16.84 -1.02
C THR A 187 7.35 15.92 -1.47
N PHE A 188 8.30 16.46 -2.23
CA PHE A 188 9.46 15.70 -2.69
C PHE A 188 10.75 16.39 -2.25
N THR A 189 11.08 16.19 -0.97
CA THR A 189 12.28 16.73 -0.32
C THR A 189 13.51 15.87 -0.61
N GLU A 190 14.71 16.37 -0.32
CA GLU A 190 15.94 15.59 -0.40
C GLU A 190 15.88 14.31 0.43
N GLN A 191 15.19 14.34 1.57
CA GLN A 191 15.01 13.16 2.42
C GLN A 191 14.12 12.10 1.72
N ILE A 192 13.04 12.52 1.06
CA ILE A 192 12.21 11.63 0.24
C ILE A 192 13.01 11.07 -0.93
N GLU A 193 13.82 11.87 -1.60
CA GLU A 193 14.70 11.40 -2.69
C GLU A 193 15.66 10.32 -2.21
N ARG A 194 16.27 10.48 -1.03
CA ARG A 194 17.15 9.46 -0.45
C ARG A 194 16.42 8.16 -0.17
N VAL A 195 15.23 8.24 0.43
CA VAL A 195 14.38 7.07 0.70
C VAL A 195 13.97 6.39 -0.61
N ALA A 196 13.59 7.16 -1.61
CA ALA A 196 13.26 6.61 -2.93
C ALA A 196 14.44 5.88 -3.57
N LYS A 197 15.64 6.46 -3.55
CA LYS A 197 16.87 5.83 -4.07
C LYS A 197 17.24 4.56 -3.31
N GLN A 198 16.96 4.50 -2.02
CA GLN A 198 17.26 3.35 -1.18
C GLN A 198 16.34 2.16 -1.45
N TYR A 199 15.05 2.40 -1.67
CA TYR A 199 14.03 1.35 -1.69
C TYR A 199 13.39 1.09 -3.05
N LEU A 200 13.43 2.04 -3.98
CA LEU A 200 12.82 1.89 -5.29
C LEU A 200 13.87 1.62 -6.37
N HIS A 201 13.50 0.78 -7.33
CA HIS A 201 14.34 0.41 -8.46
C HIS A 201 13.73 0.93 -9.76
N ASN A 202 14.48 1.80 -10.47
CA ASN A 202 14.04 2.45 -11.71
C ASN A 202 12.58 2.95 -11.66
N PRO A 203 12.19 3.76 -10.65
CA PRO A 203 10.80 4.12 -10.48
C PRO A 203 10.30 5.03 -11.59
N VAL A 204 9.02 4.87 -11.92
CA VAL A 204 8.27 5.83 -12.72
C VAL A 204 7.75 6.92 -11.79
N THR A 205 7.99 8.17 -12.12
CA THR A 205 7.48 9.31 -11.35
C THR A 205 6.19 9.83 -11.96
N CYS A 206 5.13 9.85 -11.16
CA CYS A 206 3.83 10.40 -11.50
C CYS A 206 3.58 11.61 -10.62
N LYS A 207 3.33 12.76 -11.23
CA LYS A 207 3.09 14.02 -10.53
C LYS A 207 1.80 14.64 -11.01
N VAL A 208 0.94 15.00 -10.06
CA VAL A 208 -0.26 15.79 -10.33
C VAL A 208 -0.12 17.13 -9.63
N GLU A 209 -0.19 18.20 -10.43
CA GLU A 209 -0.22 19.56 -9.89
C GLU A 209 -1.58 19.81 -9.24
N SER A 210 -1.56 20.40 -8.05
CA SER A 210 -2.78 20.91 -7.42
C SER A 210 -3.32 22.07 -8.25
N GLN A 211 -4.57 21.94 -8.68
CA GLN A 211 -5.31 23.04 -9.28
C GLN A 211 -5.64 24.09 -8.22
#